data_0f6bdcb2290701af6056a0883d897438
#
_entry.id   0f6bdcb2290701af6056a0883d897438
#
_cell.length_a   1.000
_cell.length_b   1.000
_cell.length_c   1.000
_cell.angle_alpha   90.00
_cell.angle_beta   90.00
_cell.angle_gamma   90.00
#
_symmetry.space_group_name_H-M   'P 1'
#
loop_
_entity.id
_entity.type
_entity.pdbx_description
1 polymer ?
#
loop_
_entity_poly.entity_id
_entity_poly.type
_entity_poly.pdbx_seq_one_letter_code
_entity_poly.pdbx_strand_id
1 'polypeptide(L)'
;MATVAAPIDATSTAAWKALEAHQEKLEAEGIDLKAWFAADAERVNKLSFDAGDLHFDLSKNLVTDETVKLLCDLAREVKLEERRDAMFSGEHINTTEDRAVLHTALRNLGDSVVVDGHDVMPEVRRTHQRMADFAEDLRAGRFTGQGG
;
A
#
# COMPACT_ATOMS: atom_id res chain seq x y z
N MET A 1 12.05 -10.62 21.00
CA MET A 1 11.27 -10.14 19.86
C MET A 1 10.90 -8.70 20.10
N ALA A 2 11.18 -7.79 19.18
CA ALA A 2 10.67 -6.42 19.26
C ALA A 2 9.19 -6.49 18.91
N THR A 3 8.33 -6.15 19.84
CA THR A 3 6.88 -6.08 19.60
C THR A 3 6.63 -4.79 18.84
N VAL A 4 6.10 -4.89 17.63
CA VAL A 4 5.67 -3.72 16.86
C VAL A 4 4.63 -2.96 17.67
N ALA A 5 4.81 -1.64 17.79
CA ALA A 5 3.85 -0.80 18.50
C ALA A 5 2.45 -0.95 17.90
N ALA A 6 1.42 -0.90 18.74
CA ALA A 6 0.04 -0.92 18.28
C ALA A 6 -0.20 0.18 17.22
N PRO A 7 -1.09 -0.03 16.24
CA PRO A 7 -1.46 1.00 15.28
C PRO A 7 -1.97 2.26 15.97
N ILE A 8 -1.54 3.41 15.50
CA ILE A 8 -2.08 4.70 15.95
C ILE A 8 -3.47 4.85 15.33
N ASP A 9 -4.46 5.17 16.15
CA ASP A 9 -5.79 5.53 15.65
C ASP A 9 -5.69 6.87 14.88
N ALA A 10 -5.85 6.79 13.57
CA ALA A 10 -5.76 7.95 12.67
C ALA A 10 -6.73 9.05 13.07
N THR A 11 -7.95 8.69 13.51
CA THR A 11 -9.00 9.67 13.86
C THR A 11 -8.67 10.47 15.12
N SER A 12 -7.76 9.99 15.95
CA SER A 12 -7.30 10.69 17.15
C SER A 12 -6.21 11.73 16.88
N THR A 13 -5.65 11.75 15.67
CA THR A 13 -4.48 12.57 15.30
C THR A 13 -4.85 14.02 15.00
N ALA A 14 -3.88 14.93 15.13
CA ALA A 14 -4.05 16.32 14.74
C ALA A 14 -4.19 16.46 13.22
N ALA A 15 -3.47 15.64 12.45
CA ALA A 15 -3.54 15.63 11.00
C ALA A 15 -4.91 15.19 10.47
N TRP A 16 -5.57 14.24 11.13
CA TRP A 16 -6.95 13.86 10.77
C TRP A 16 -7.91 15.02 10.96
N LYS A 17 -7.85 15.72 12.11
CA LYS A 17 -8.69 16.88 12.39
C LYS A 17 -8.45 18.02 11.39
N ALA A 18 -7.21 18.21 10.96
CA ALA A 18 -6.88 19.18 9.93
C ALA A 18 -7.49 18.80 8.55
N LEU A 19 -7.54 17.51 8.22
CA LEU A 19 -8.21 17.01 7.01
C LEU A 19 -9.73 17.22 7.08
N GLU A 20 -10.35 16.95 8.22
CA GLU A 20 -11.78 17.21 8.43
C GLU A 20 -12.12 18.70 8.23
N ALA A 21 -11.36 19.58 8.87
CA ALA A 21 -11.52 21.03 8.71
C ALA A 21 -11.29 21.49 7.25
N HIS A 22 -10.32 20.88 6.56
CA HIS A 22 -10.06 21.16 5.15
C HIS A 22 -11.21 20.70 4.25
N GLN A 23 -11.80 19.53 4.50
CA GLN A 23 -12.98 19.05 3.79
C GLN A 23 -14.16 20.00 3.98
N GLU A 24 -14.48 20.38 5.23
CA GLU A 24 -15.56 21.33 5.53
C GLU A 24 -15.37 22.66 4.80
N LYS A 25 -14.13 23.16 4.73
CA LYS A 25 -13.78 24.37 3.98
C LYS A 25 -14.07 24.21 2.49
N LEU A 26 -13.60 23.11 1.87
CA LEU A 26 -13.82 22.85 0.44
C LEU A 26 -15.33 22.73 0.11
N GLU A 27 -16.11 22.08 0.96
CA GLU A 27 -17.55 21.96 0.79
C GLU A 27 -18.25 23.33 0.90
N ALA A 28 -17.85 24.15 1.85
CA ALA A 28 -18.40 25.50 2.04
C ALA A 28 -18.08 26.46 0.88
N GLU A 29 -16.89 26.34 0.29
CA GLU A 29 -16.44 27.10 -0.89
C GLU A 29 -17.10 26.61 -2.19
N GLY A 30 -17.63 25.38 -2.20
CA GLY A 30 -18.18 24.71 -3.38
C GLY A 30 -17.11 24.04 -4.23
N ILE A 31 -17.23 22.74 -4.39
CA ILE A 31 -16.28 21.93 -5.19
C ILE A 31 -16.65 22.03 -6.67
N ASP A 32 -15.86 22.74 -7.45
CA ASP A 32 -15.98 22.83 -8.91
C ASP A 32 -14.64 22.52 -9.59
N LEU A 33 -14.52 21.31 -10.09
CA LEU A 33 -13.30 20.84 -10.75
C LEU A 33 -12.96 21.65 -12.01
N LYS A 34 -13.97 22.12 -12.75
CA LYS A 34 -13.76 22.95 -13.95
C LYS A 34 -13.18 24.31 -13.59
N ALA A 35 -13.70 24.91 -12.52
CA ALA A 35 -13.16 26.16 -11.98
C ALA A 35 -11.71 25.98 -11.49
N TRP A 36 -11.39 24.87 -10.84
CA TRP A 36 -10.01 24.58 -10.41
C TRP A 36 -9.03 24.44 -11.58
N PHE A 37 -9.43 23.79 -12.68
CA PHE A 37 -8.61 23.72 -13.89
C PHE A 37 -8.47 25.10 -14.58
N ALA A 38 -9.50 25.90 -14.57
CA ALA A 38 -9.44 27.25 -15.14
C ALA A 38 -8.56 28.20 -14.32
N ALA A 39 -8.51 28.03 -12.99
CA ALA A 39 -7.73 28.86 -12.08
C ALA A 39 -6.24 28.48 -12.02
N ASP A 40 -5.88 27.24 -12.32
CA ASP A 40 -4.49 26.74 -12.21
C ASP A 40 -4.12 25.92 -13.44
N ALA A 41 -3.40 26.53 -14.38
CA ALA A 41 -2.88 25.89 -15.59
C ALA A 41 -1.87 24.77 -15.28
N GLU A 42 -1.20 24.85 -14.13
CA GLU A 42 -0.20 23.87 -13.70
C GLU A 42 -0.79 22.71 -12.90
N ARG A 43 -2.10 22.68 -12.70
CA ARG A 43 -2.78 21.65 -11.88
C ARG A 43 -2.41 20.23 -12.27
N VAL A 44 -2.33 19.92 -13.57
CA VAL A 44 -1.92 18.58 -14.06
C VAL A 44 -0.50 18.28 -13.60
N ASN A 45 0.44 19.19 -13.82
CA ASN A 45 1.85 18.98 -13.49
C ASN A 45 2.06 18.83 -11.97
N LYS A 46 1.34 19.60 -11.16
CA LYS A 46 1.44 19.55 -9.69
C LYS A 46 0.86 18.26 -9.10
N LEU A 47 -0.17 17.71 -9.71
CA LEU A 47 -0.91 16.55 -9.21
C LEU A 47 -0.61 15.27 -10.00
N SER A 48 0.41 15.28 -10.83
CA SER A 48 0.93 14.08 -11.51
C SER A 48 2.32 13.73 -11.02
N PHE A 49 2.58 12.43 -10.86
CA PHE A 49 3.88 11.92 -10.43
C PHE A 49 4.09 10.48 -10.89
N ASP A 50 5.36 10.09 -10.97
CA ASP A 50 5.74 8.72 -11.31
C ASP A 50 6.17 7.95 -10.05
N ALA A 51 5.78 6.68 -9.98
CA ALA A 51 6.22 5.76 -8.95
C ALA A 51 6.60 4.41 -9.60
N GLY A 52 7.88 4.15 -9.75
CA GLY A 52 8.39 3.05 -10.55
C GLY A 52 7.95 3.22 -12.01
N ASP A 53 7.30 2.20 -12.57
CA ASP A 53 6.79 2.20 -13.95
C ASP A 53 5.33 2.72 -14.07
N LEU A 54 4.77 3.25 -12.97
CA LEU A 54 3.40 3.74 -12.94
C LEU A 54 3.38 5.26 -12.96
N HIS A 55 2.55 5.83 -13.85
CA HIS A 55 2.23 7.25 -13.88
C HIS A 55 0.88 7.48 -13.19
N PHE A 56 0.86 8.39 -12.21
CA PHE A 56 -0.34 8.78 -11.48
C PHE A 56 -0.75 10.20 -11.86
N ASP A 57 -2.00 10.38 -12.22
CA ASP A 57 -2.62 11.70 -12.45
C ASP A 57 -3.81 11.86 -11.49
N LEU A 58 -3.62 12.66 -10.46
CA LEU A 58 -4.65 13.03 -9.48
C LEU A 58 -5.39 14.32 -9.85
N SER A 59 -5.07 14.96 -10.97
CA SER A 59 -5.60 16.27 -11.33
C SER A 59 -7.12 16.30 -11.45
N LYS A 60 -7.74 15.16 -11.79
CA LYS A 60 -9.21 15.00 -11.90
C LYS A 60 -9.87 14.52 -10.61
N ASN A 61 -9.11 14.28 -9.56
CA ASN A 61 -9.65 13.99 -8.24
C ASN A 61 -10.03 15.29 -7.52
N LEU A 62 -10.96 15.19 -6.57
CA LEU A 62 -11.43 16.34 -5.77
C LEU A 62 -10.41 16.67 -4.66
N VAL A 63 -9.15 16.86 -5.06
CA VAL A 63 -8.03 17.18 -4.17
C VAL A 63 -7.32 18.45 -4.64
N THR A 64 -6.72 19.15 -3.69
CA THR A 64 -5.85 20.30 -3.91
C THR A 64 -4.43 19.99 -3.42
N ASP A 65 -3.46 20.86 -3.68
CA ASP A 65 -2.10 20.75 -3.14
C ASP A 65 -2.12 20.66 -1.60
N GLU A 66 -3.02 21.43 -0.96
CA GLU A 66 -3.22 21.40 0.49
C GLU A 66 -3.74 20.03 0.94
N THR A 67 -4.69 19.44 0.21
CA THR A 67 -5.20 18.09 0.50
C THR A 67 -4.07 17.06 0.49
N VAL A 68 -3.22 17.07 -0.54
CA VAL A 68 -2.07 16.14 -0.65
C VAL A 68 -1.10 16.33 0.51
N LYS A 69 -0.80 17.60 0.85
CA LYS A 69 0.07 17.90 2.00
C LYS A 69 -0.49 17.34 3.30
N LEU A 70 -1.77 17.57 3.59
CA LEU A 70 -2.42 17.09 4.81
C LEU A 70 -2.48 15.56 4.88
N LEU A 71 -2.69 14.88 3.74
CA LEU A 71 -2.61 13.42 3.65
C LEU A 71 -1.20 12.90 3.95
N CYS A 72 -0.17 13.59 3.46
CA CYS A 72 1.22 13.25 3.80
C CYS A 72 1.52 13.48 5.29
N ASP A 73 0.99 14.54 5.88
CA ASP A 73 1.15 14.83 7.30
C ASP A 73 0.46 13.74 8.16
N LEU A 74 -0.73 13.29 7.76
CA LEU A 74 -1.38 12.15 8.40
C LEU A 74 -0.55 10.87 8.29
N ALA A 75 -0.02 10.55 7.11
CA ALA A 75 0.82 9.39 6.92
C ALA A 75 2.06 9.38 7.84
N ARG A 76 2.68 10.55 8.05
CA ARG A 76 3.80 10.73 8.99
C ARG A 76 3.34 10.55 10.44
N GLU A 77 2.22 11.15 10.82
CA GLU A 77 1.72 11.10 12.20
C GLU A 77 1.34 9.68 12.61
N VAL A 78 0.75 8.88 11.70
CA VAL A 78 0.46 7.46 11.93
C VAL A 78 1.65 6.54 11.71
N LYS A 79 2.85 7.09 11.43
CA LYS A 79 4.11 6.36 11.24
C LYS A 79 4.06 5.32 10.11
N LEU A 80 3.48 5.71 8.97
CA LEU A 80 3.32 4.81 7.82
C LEU A 80 4.66 4.23 7.35
N GLU A 81 5.74 5.03 7.31
CA GLU A 81 7.05 4.57 6.85
C GLU A 81 7.66 3.53 7.80
N GLU A 82 7.58 3.75 9.11
CA GLU A 82 8.06 2.79 10.11
C GLU A 82 7.30 1.46 10.00
N ARG A 83 5.99 1.52 9.78
CA ARG A 83 5.16 0.31 9.60
C ARG A 83 5.44 -0.42 8.29
N ARG A 84 5.69 0.32 7.21
CA ARG A 84 6.15 -0.25 5.95
C ARG A 84 7.46 -1.01 6.14
N ASP A 85 8.43 -0.38 6.78
CA ASP A 85 9.75 -0.97 6.99
C ASP A 85 9.66 -2.22 7.90
N ALA A 86 8.84 -2.17 8.93
CA ALA A 86 8.53 -3.33 9.78
C ALA A 86 7.88 -4.47 8.98
N MET A 87 6.98 -4.17 8.03
CA MET A 87 6.40 -5.18 7.13
C MET A 87 7.46 -5.84 6.26
N PHE A 88 8.37 -5.05 5.68
CA PHE A 88 9.44 -5.60 4.83
C PHE A 88 10.49 -6.39 5.62
N SER A 89 10.72 -6.06 6.88
CA SER A 89 11.63 -6.80 7.77
C SER A 89 11.05 -8.09 8.35
N GLY A 90 9.76 -8.38 8.12
CA GLY A 90 9.10 -9.59 8.61
C GLY A 90 8.60 -9.49 10.05
N GLU A 91 8.46 -8.27 10.59
CA GLU A 91 7.87 -8.07 11.91
C GLU A 91 6.36 -8.35 11.91
N HIS A 92 5.80 -8.67 13.08
CA HIS A 92 4.38 -8.97 13.25
C HIS A 92 3.52 -7.70 13.23
N ILE A 93 3.35 -7.10 12.05
CA ILE A 93 2.56 -5.87 11.88
C ILE A 93 1.05 -6.09 11.93
N ASN A 94 0.57 -7.31 11.73
CA ASN A 94 -0.81 -7.68 11.99
C ASN A 94 -0.97 -7.97 13.49
N THR A 95 -1.18 -6.91 14.24
CA THR A 95 -1.24 -6.96 15.72
C THR A 95 -2.50 -7.64 16.25
N THR A 96 -3.54 -7.85 15.44
CA THR A 96 -4.78 -8.53 15.85
C THR A 96 -4.64 -10.04 15.85
N GLU A 97 -3.81 -10.59 14.96
CA GLU A 97 -3.57 -12.03 14.81
C GLU A 97 -2.14 -12.43 15.22
N ASP A 98 -1.33 -11.47 15.63
CA ASP A 98 0.09 -11.64 15.93
C ASP A 98 0.84 -12.34 14.79
N ARG A 99 0.79 -11.74 13.60
CA ARG A 99 1.41 -12.30 12.38
C ARG A 99 2.22 -11.28 11.61
N ALA A 100 3.30 -11.77 11.00
CA ALA A 100 3.97 -11.08 9.91
C ALA A 100 3.07 -11.04 8.66
N VAL A 101 3.17 -9.96 7.88
CA VAL A 101 2.48 -9.80 6.59
C VAL A 101 3.50 -10.05 5.48
N LEU A 102 3.44 -11.23 4.85
CA LEU A 102 4.49 -11.73 3.95
C LEU A 102 4.19 -11.53 2.46
N HIS A 103 3.31 -10.60 2.09
CA HIS A 103 3.02 -10.33 0.67
C HIS A 103 4.27 -9.91 -0.12
N THR A 104 5.20 -9.23 0.52
CA THR A 104 6.48 -8.82 -0.06
C THR A 104 7.40 -10.01 -0.26
N ALA A 105 7.46 -10.96 0.68
CA ALA A 105 8.24 -12.18 0.57
C ALA A 105 7.79 -13.05 -0.61
N LEU A 106 6.48 -13.14 -0.85
CA LEU A 106 5.93 -13.91 -1.99
C LEU A 106 6.36 -13.35 -3.36
N ARG A 107 6.80 -12.11 -3.43
CA ARG A 107 7.24 -11.42 -4.66
C ARG A 107 8.74 -11.15 -4.69
N ASN A 108 9.42 -11.43 -3.60
CA ASN A 108 10.86 -11.29 -3.51
C ASN A 108 11.53 -12.51 -4.15
N LEU A 109 12.33 -12.31 -5.19
CA LEU A 109 13.01 -13.38 -5.91
C LEU A 109 14.47 -13.60 -5.45
N GLY A 110 15.01 -12.74 -4.61
CA GLY A 110 16.43 -12.70 -4.30
C GLY A 110 16.81 -12.79 -2.83
N ASP A 111 16.17 -11.97 -2.00
CA ASP A 111 16.66 -11.73 -0.65
C ASP A 111 16.05 -12.69 0.39
N SER A 112 16.77 -12.85 1.51
CA SER A 112 16.24 -13.52 2.70
C SER A 112 15.21 -12.65 3.39
N VAL A 113 14.13 -13.26 3.86
CA VAL A 113 13.13 -12.64 4.75
C VAL A 113 13.04 -13.48 6.01
N VAL A 114 13.46 -12.90 7.13
CA VAL A 114 13.52 -13.61 8.42
C VAL A 114 12.29 -13.26 9.26
N VAL A 115 11.52 -14.29 9.61
CA VAL A 115 10.38 -14.20 10.53
C VAL A 115 10.64 -15.14 11.70
N ASP A 116 10.59 -14.66 12.93
CA ASP A 116 10.85 -15.43 14.14
C ASP A 116 12.18 -16.20 14.15
N GLY A 117 13.20 -15.61 13.52
CA GLY A 117 14.53 -16.23 13.41
C GLY A 117 14.68 -17.26 12.29
N HIS A 118 13.65 -17.46 11.47
CA HIS A 118 13.66 -18.40 10.34
C HIS A 118 13.57 -17.66 9.00
N ASP A 119 14.45 -18.02 8.05
CA ASP A 119 14.31 -17.57 6.66
C ASP A 119 13.15 -18.30 5.99
N VAL A 120 12.10 -17.54 5.63
CA VAL A 120 10.88 -18.10 5.00
C VAL A 120 11.04 -18.29 3.48
N MET A 121 12.09 -17.75 2.86
CA MET A 121 12.26 -17.79 1.41
C MET A 121 12.47 -19.17 0.80
N PRO A 122 13.15 -20.14 1.45
CA PRO A 122 13.21 -21.51 0.93
C PRO A 122 11.83 -22.15 0.76
N GLU A 123 10.90 -21.91 1.68
CA GLU A 123 9.53 -22.42 1.58
C GLU A 123 8.72 -21.71 0.51
N VAL A 124 8.84 -20.39 0.41
CA VAL A 124 8.22 -19.59 -0.65
C VAL A 124 8.62 -20.12 -2.02
N ARG A 125 9.94 -20.31 -2.27
CA ARG A 125 10.46 -20.83 -3.54
C ARG A 125 9.94 -22.25 -3.84
N ARG A 126 9.94 -23.13 -2.84
CA ARG A 126 9.41 -24.49 -2.99
C ARG A 126 7.94 -24.48 -3.36
N THR A 127 7.15 -23.60 -2.74
CA THR A 127 5.71 -23.49 -3.04
C THR A 127 5.49 -22.92 -4.44
N HIS A 128 6.25 -21.92 -4.86
CA HIS A 128 6.18 -21.40 -6.24
C HIS A 128 6.51 -22.48 -7.26
N GLN A 129 7.55 -23.29 -7.02
CA GLN A 129 7.91 -24.40 -7.93
C GLN A 129 6.79 -25.41 -8.02
N ARG A 130 6.20 -25.84 -6.91
CA ARG A 130 5.05 -26.76 -6.91
C ARG A 130 3.85 -26.22 -7.68
N MET A 131 3.58 -24.90 -7.57
CA MET A 131 2.50 -24.25 -8.35
C MET A 131 2.82 -24.26 -9.84
N ALA A 132 4.07 -23.97 -10.21
CA ALA A 132 4.51 -24.02 -11.61
C ALA A 132 4.40 -25.44 -12.18
N ASP A 133 4.90 -26.44 -11.47
CA ASP A 133 4.83 -27.85 -11.88
C ASP A 133 3.38 -28.30 -12.07
N PHE A 134 2.49 -27.96 -11.15
CA PHE A 134 1.08 -28.25 -11.26
C PHE A 134 0.42 -27.56 -12.48
N ALA A 135 0.76 -26.30 -12.74
CA ALA A 135 0.27 -25.58 -13.91
C ALA A 135 0.72 -26.23 -15.23
N GLU A 136 2.00 -26.68 -15.28
CA GLU A 136 2.52 -27.42 -16.44
C GLU A 136 1.86 -28.80 -16.60
N ASP A 137 1.56 -29.48 -15.51
CA ASP A 137 0.82 -30.75 -15.53
C ASP A 137 -0.59 -30.58 -16.11
N LEU A 138 -1.29 -29.50 -15.74
CA LEU A 138 -2.58 -29.17 -16.34
C LEU A 138 -2.47 -28.86 -17.83
N ARG A 139 -1.52 -28.03 -18.23
CA ARG A 139 -1.30 -27.68 -19.65
C ARG A 139 -0.92 -28.88 -20.50
N ALA A 140 -0.16 -29.80 -19.94
CA ALA A 140 0.25 -31.03 -20.61
C ALA A 140 -0.82 -32.13 -20.60
N GLY A 141 -2.02 -31.88 -20.03
CA GLY A 141 -3.08 -32.88 -19.93
C GLY A 141 -2.79 -34.04 -18.98
N ARG A 142 -1.80 -33.89 -18.08
CA ARG A 142 -1.51 -34.90 -17.04
C ARG A 142 -2.54 -34.90 -15.91
N PHE A 143 -3.28 -33.78 -15.77
CA PHE A 143 -4.45 -33.69 -14.90
C PHE A 143 -5.69 -33.55 -15.76
N THR A 144 -6.54 -34.56 -15.75
CA THR A 144 -7.83 -34.56 -16.45
C THR A 144 -8.97 -34.61 -15.45
N GLY A 145 -10.13 -34.02 -15.83
CA GLY A 145 -11.36 -34.17 -15.03
C GLY A 145 -11.95 -35.59 -15.11
N GLN A 146 -13.04 -35.84 -14.36
CA GLN A 146 -13.73 -37.14 -14.37
C GLN A 146 -14.27 -37.54 -15.75
N GLY A 147 -14.35 -36.67 -16.70
CA GLY A 147 -14.85 -36.91 -18.06
C GLY A 147 -13.75 -37.06 -19.13
N GLY A 148 -12.48 -37.09 -18.75
CA GLY A 148 -11.35 -37.17 -19.68
C GLY A 148 -10.78 -35.80 -20.04
#